data_4261237438daefe77c68c2a338f9dc6e
#
_entry.id   4261237438daefe77c68c2a338f9dc6e
#
_cell.length_a   1.000
_cell.length_b   1.000
_cell.length_c   1.000
_cell.angle_alpha   90.00
_cell.angle_beta   90.00
_cell.angle_gamma   90.00
#
_symmetry.space_group_name_H-M   'P 1'
#
loop_
_entity.id
_entity.type
_entity.pdbx_description
1 polymer ?
#
loop_
_entity_poly.entity_id
_entity_poly.type
_entity_poly.pdbx_seq_one_letter_code
_entity_poly.pdbx_strand_id
1 'polypeptide(L)'
;FLGDPLLLFSTFFNKTNMYVCYDMLFVLRLFLAGLFFILYCKKMGKGNIQAVLGALIYAFCGYAIAAGERHPYFLNAMIYLPLLLIGVETILKKKKSYLFTIMIFISFVSNFYFFYMLTIIVFIYALIRFVDIYRKEWVHHIFSVLFRGIIQYALGVALASIALFPIVDAYKNNSRGTVAAFTASWHYERKYYVRLIYAFFNPPHDLDSAFVFLSYASIAFFVIMAFVFYKKIYKKHISLFVTFLFASAMLLIPVAGYMMNAMSYVTNRWIFGYSFLIAFIVVCIIDEVLELSFKQFIPMIVIAVLVCVGYMIYEPVKELFPWQSLCIMVGTLAVLCILTKISNQWLKYALIFATVIISMGYNGFYKNSDSGYFYSDEFRSTDDIVSKIDHANESHINTAEDKSFYRIGSIG
;
A
#
# COMPACT_ATOMS: atom_id res chain seq x y z
N PHE A 1 -1.41 -5.01 -18.78
CA PHE A 1 -1.55 -3.53 -18.71
C PHE A 1 -2.74 -3.00 -19.51
N LEU A 2 -3.06 -3.57 -20.65
CA LEU A 2 -4.18 -3.13 -21.51
C LEU A 2 -5.57 -3.21 -20.82
N GLY A 3 -5.70 -3.98 -19.77
CA GLY A 3 -6.92 -4.11 -18.99
C GLY A 3 -7.10 -3.09 -17.87
N ASP A 4 -6.15 -2.17 -17.66
CA ASP A 4 -6.29 -1.12 -16.67
C ASP A 4 -7.28 -0.04 -17.14
N PRO A 5 -8.45 0.11 -16.50
CA PRO A 5 -9.46 1.06 -16.96
C PRO A 5 -8.98 2.52 -16.93
N LEU A 6 -8.02 2.86 -16.07
CA LEU A 6 -7.47 4.22 -16.00
C LEU A 6 -6.55 4.52 -17.19
N LEU A 7 -5.91 3.51 -17.79
CA LEU A 7 -5.08 3.71 -18.98
C LEU A 7 -5.92 4.10 -20.22
N LEU A 8 -7.23 3.84 -20.22
CA LEU A 8 -8.10 4.30 -21.31
C LEU A 8 -8.08 5.83 -21.47
N PHE A 9 -7.78 6.56 -20.39
CA PHE A 9 -7.62 8.02 -20.49
C PHE A 9 -6.42 8.43 -21.36
N SER A 10 -5.41 7.57 -21.54
CA SER A 10 -4.27 7.86 -22.42
C SER A 10 -4.65 8.01 -23.88
N THR A 11 -5.78 7.44 -24.32
CA THR A 11 -6.29 7.56 -25.70
C THR A 11 -6.67 9.00 -26.08
N PHE A 12 -6.88 9.87 -25.10
CA PHE A 12 -7.17 11.30 -25.32
C PHE A 12 -5.90 12.17 -25.45
N PHE A 13 -4.70 11.58 -25.30
CA PHE A 13 -3.44 12.30 -25.34
C PHE A 13 -2.64 11.91 -26.56
N ASN A 14 -1.96 12.89 -27.18
CA ASN A 14 -1.00 12.67 -28.25
C ASN A 14 0.33 12.16 -27.69
N LYS A 15 1.17 11.53 -28.51
CA LYS A 15 2.50 11.05 -28.13
C LYS A 15 3.33 12.10 -27.39
N THR A 16 3.30 13.34 -27.86
CA THR A 16 4.07 14.48 -27.30
C THR A 16 3.66 14.84 -25.88
N ASN A 17 2.39 14.62 -25.50
CA ASN A 17 1.85 14.98 -24.19
C ASN A 17 1.62 13.76 -23.27
N MET A 18 2.17 12.59 -23.64
CA MET A 18 1.94 11.36 -22.90
C MET A 18 2.50 11.42 -21.45
N TYR A 19 3.58 12.16 -21.22
CA TYR A 19 4.15 12.38 -19.91
C TYR A 19 3.16 13.10 -18.98
N VAL A 20 2.42 14.13 -19.50
CA VAL A 20 1.38 14.83 -18.72
C VAL A 20 0.27 13.87 -18.35
N CYS A 21 -0.15 12.99 -19.28
CA CYS A 21 -1.13 11.96 -18.99
C CYS A 21 -0.66 11.02 -17.87
N TYR A 22 0.61 10.62 -17.91
CA TYR A 22 1.21 9.75 -16.89
C TYR A 22 1.15 10.39 -15.50
N ASP A 23 1.56 11.64 -15.37
CA ASP A 23 1.52 12.38 -14.11
C ASP A 23 0.08 12.60 -13.61
N MET A 24 -0.82 12.98 -14.52
CA MET A 24 -2.26 13.12 -14.18
C MET A 24 -2.85 11.80 -13.68
N LEU A 25 -2.53 10.67 -14.33
CA LEU A 25 -2.99 9.36 -13.91
C LEU A 25 -2.38 8.92 -12.57
N PHE A 26 -1.14 9.31 -12.28
CA PHE A 26 -0.53 9.07 -10.97
C PHE A 26 -1.30 9.81 -9.87
N VAL A 27 -1.51 11.12 -10.03
CA VAL A 27 -2.28 11.95 -9.07
C VAL A 27 -3.71 11.45 -8.91
N LEU A 28 -4.37 11.09 -10.03
CA LEU A 28 -5.73 10.54 -10.00
C LEU A 28 -5.80 9.24 -9.19
N ARG A 29 -4.81 8.35 -9.32
CA ARG A 29 -4.76 7.10 -8.54
C ARG A 29 -4.60 7.35 -7.06
N LEU A 30 -3.73 8.28 -6.64
CA LEU A 30 -3.60 8.68 -5.24
C LEU A 30 -4.92 9.21 -4.68
N PHE A 31 -5.58 10.09 -5.44
CA PHE A 31 -6.88 10.64 -5.07
C PHE A 31 -7.95 9.54 -4.92
N LEU A 32 -8.05 8.63 -5.89
CA LEU A 32 -9.02 7.53 -5.84
C LEU A 32 -8.74 6.56 -4.69
N ALA A 33 -7.47 6.24 -4.40
CA ALA A 33 -7.10 5.42 -3.26
C ALA A 33 -7.57 6.05 -1.94
N GLY A 34 -7.33 7.34 -1.74
CA GLY A 34 -7.80 8.09 -0.57
C GLY A 34 -9.33 8.17 -0.50
N LEU A 35 -10.00 8.48 -1.61
CA LEU A 35 -11.45 8.59 -1.69
C LEU A 35 -12.13 7.26 -1.32
N PHE A 36 -11.69 6.15 -1.89
CA PHE A 36 -12.31 4.85 -1.62
C PHE A 36 -11.97 4.33 -0.22
N PHE A 37 -10.81 4.71 0.33
CA PHE A 37 -10.53 4.49 1.75
C PHE A 37 -11.52 5.23 2.66
N ILE A 38 -11.85 6.50 2.37
CA ILE A 38 -12.88 7.25 3.10
C ILE A 38 -14.24 6.54 3.00
N LEU A 39 -14.63 6.09 1.81
CA LEU A 39 -15.90 5.35 1.62
C LEU A 39 -15.93 4.06 2.45
N TYR A 40 -14.81 3.33 2.52
CA TYR A 40 -14.69 2.17 3.41
C TYR A 40 -14.83 2.57 4.88
N CYS A 41 -14.14 3.60 5.35
CA CYS A 41 -14.26 4.11 6.72
C CYS A 41 -15.71 4.50 7.07
N LYS A 42 -16.41 5.15 6.16
CA LYS A 42 -17.84 5.47 6.31
C LYS A 42 -18.71 4.22 6.40
N LYS A 43 -18.43 3.21 5.57
CA LYS A 43 -19.13 1.90 5.64
C LYS A 43 -18.93 1.23 6.99
N MET A 44 -17.75 1.43 7.62
CA MET A 44 -17.40 0.94 8.94
C MET A 44 -17.89 1.85 10.09
N GLY A 45 -18.64 2.90 9.80
CA GLY A 45 -19.22 3.82 10.80
C GLY A 45 -18.21 4.76 11.45
N LYS A 46 -17.09 5.08 10.77
CA LYS A 46 -16.07 5.98 11.28
C LYS A 46 -16.38 7.44 10.99
N GLY A 47 -15.88 8.35 11.84
CA GLY A 47 -16.03 9.77 11.69
C GLY A 47 -15.36 10.33 10.43
N ASN A 48 -15.87 11.45 9.92
CA ASN A 48 -15.36 12.04 8.67
C ASN A 48 -13.92 12.54 8.82
N ILE A 49 -13.61 13.19 9.94
CA ILE A 49 -12.28 13.77 10.19
C ILE A 49 -11.24 12.67 10.30
N GLN A 50 -11.52 11.61 11.06
CA GLN A 50 -10.66 10.44 11.21
C GLN A 50 -10.46 9.74 9.86
N ALA A 51 -11.53 9.60 9.06
CA ALA A 51 -11.45 8.97 7.74
C ALA A 51 -10.56 9.76 6.78
N VAL A 52 -10.63 11.10 6.78
CA VAL A 52 -9.74 11.94 5.96
C VAL A 52 -8.29 11.83 6.45
N LEU A 53 -8.06 11.84 7.76
CA LEU A 53 -6.73 11.64 8.33
C LEU A 53 -6.10 10.31 7.87
N GLY A 54 -6.86 9.21 8.00
CA GLY A 54 -6.40 7.90 7.54
C GLY A 54 -6.19 7.84 6.02
N ALA A 55 -7.04 8.53 5.24
CA ALA A 55 -6.90 8.58 3.79
C ALA A 55 -5.59 9.25 3.36
N LEU A 56 -5.16 10.33 4.03
CA LEU A 56 -3.85 10.95 3.78
C LEU A 56 -2.71 9.98 4.10
N ILE A 57 -2.77 9.28 5.24
CA ILE A 57 -1.75 8.29 5.62
C ILE A 57 -1.71 7.12 4.61
N TYR A 58 -2.86 6.68 4.12
CA TYR A 58 -2.94 5.61 3.14
C TYR A 58 -2.46 6.02 1.76
N ALA A 59 -2.98 7.12 1.23
CA ALA A 59 -2.70 7.58 -0.13
C ALA A 59 -1.25 8.03 -0.33
N PHE A 60 -0.60 8.55 0.71
CA PHE A 60 0.77 9.05 0.66
C PHE A 60 1.77 8.17 1.43
N CYS A 61 1.46 6.92 1.69
CA CYS A 61 2.39 5.96 2.31
C CYS A 61 3.59 5.65 1.40
N GLY A 62 4.63 5.09 1.96
CA GLY A 62 5.86 4.77 1.23
C GLY A 62 5.66 3.88 0.01
N TYR A 63 4.73 2.92 0.08
CA TYR A 63 4.36 2.12 -1.09
C TYR A 63 3.80 2.98 -2.23
N ALA A 64 2.91 3.92 -1.92
CA ALA A 64 2.31 4.78 -2.92
C ALA A 64 3.36 5.68 -3.61
N ILE A 65 4.27 6.25 -2.82
CA ILE A 65 5.31 7.14 -3.33
C ILE A 65 6.38 6.35 -4.11
N ALA A 66 7.00 5.34 -3.49
CA ALA A 66 8.16 4.66 -4.08
C ALA A 66 7.80 3.63 -5.16
N ALA A 67 6.74 2.83 -4.94
CA ALA A 67 6.33 1.83 -5.92
C ALA A 67 5.43 2.40 -7.01
N GLY A 68 4.55 3.35 -6.64
CA GLY A 68 3.64 3.99 -7.56
C GLY A 68 4.32 4.89 -8.57
N GLU A 69 5.40 5.55 -8.17
CA GLU A 69 6.21 6.38 -9.05
C GLU A 69 6.89 5.58 -10.16
N ARG A 70 7.50 4.45 -9.80
CA ARG A 70 8.14 3.56 -10.79
C ARG A 70 7.12 2.88 -11.69
N HIS A 71 5.97 2.51 -11.13
CA HIS A 71 4.91 1.74 -11.77
C HIS A 71 3.54 2.21 -11.32
N PRO A 72 2.95 3.28 -11.89
CA PRO A 72 1.66 3.84 -11.44
C PRO A 72 0.53 2.82 -11.34
N TYR A 73 0.52 1.80 -12.18
CA TYR A 73 -0.47 0.73 -12.12
C TYR A 73 -0.41 -0.13 -10.84
N PHE A 74 0.68 -0.03 -10.04
CA PHE A 74 0.76 -0.66 -8.71
C PHE A 74 -0.24 -0.03 -7.74
N LEU A 75 -0.55 1.26 -7.92
CA LEU A 75 -1.56 1.97 -7.13
C LEU A 75 -2.98 1.44 -7.35
N ASN A 76 -3.25 0.75 -8.45
CA ASN A 76 -4.56 0.16 -8.69
C ASN A 76 -4.97 -0.81 -7.57
N ALA A 77 -4.03 -1.56 -7.00
CA ALA A 77 -4.31 -2.42 -5.85
C ALA A 77 -4.80 -1.63 -4.63
N MET A 78 -4.27 -0.42 -4.41
CA MET A 78 -4.73 0.49 -3.35
C MET A 78 -6.13 1.05 -3.63
N ILE A 79 -6.48 1.23 -4.90
CA ILE A 79 -7.83 1.68 -5.32
C ILE A 79 -8.86 0.57 -5.11
N TYR A 80 -8.52 -0.66 -5.52
CA TYR A 80 -9.46 -1.79 -5.53
C TYR A 80 -9.70 -2.38 -4.16
N LEU A 81 -8.68 -2.40 -3.28
CA LEU A 81 -8.77 -3.01 -1.96
C LEU A 81 -9.95 -2.46 -1.13
N PRO A 82 -10.09 -1.15 -0.90
CA PRO A 82 -11.22 -0.61 -0.11
C PRO A 82 -12.58 -1.00 -0.68
N LEU A 83 -12.74 -1.00 -2.01
CA LEU A 83 -13.99 -1.34 -2.70
C LEU A 83 -14.32 -2.83 -2.55
N LEU A 84 -13.33 -3.71 -2.66
CA LEU A 84 -13.48 -5.14 -2.41
C LEU A 84 -13.93 -5.39 -0.97
N LEU A 85 -13.31 -4.70 0.01
CA LEU A 85 -13.68 -4.85 1.42
C LEU A 85 -15.10 -4.34 1.72
N ILE A 86 -15.55 -3.24 1.09
CA ILE A 86 -16.97 -2.79 1.15
C ILE A 86 -17.89 -3.88 0.61
N GLY A 87 -17.47 -4.54 -0.47
CA GLY A 87 -18.20 -5.67 -1.05
C GLY A 87 -18.32 -6.85 -0.08
N VAL A 88 -17.23 -7.23 0.58
CA VAL A 88 -17.20 -8.28 1.61
C VAL A 88 -18.13 -7.94 2.78
N GLU A 89 -18.08 -6.71 3.30
CA GLU A 89 -18.99 -6.28 4.38
C GLU A 89 -20.46 -6.39 3.98
N THR A 90 -20.78 -6.25 2.69
CA THR A 90 -22.13 -6.42 2.19
C THR A 90 -22.55 -7.90 2.12
N ILE A 91 -21.62 -8.78 1.70
CA ILE A 91 -21.82 -10.24 1.66
C ILE A 91 -21.98 -10.79 3.08
N LEU A 92 -21.14 -10.34 4.02
CA LEU A 92 -21.22 -10.74 5.44
C LEU A 92 -22.58 -10.38 6.05
N LYS A 93 -23.25 -9.32 5.59
CA LYS A 93 -24.63 -8.99 5.97
C LYS A 93 -25.68 -9.80 5.19
N LYS A 94 -25.29 -10.89 4.55
CA LYS A 94 -26.13 -11.80 3.74
C LYS A 94 -26.84 -11.11 2.56
N LYS A 95 -26.30 -10.00 2.04
CA LYS A 95 -26.78 -9.29 0.87
C LYS A 95 -25.96 -9.63 -0.37
N LYS A 96 -26.54 -9.50 -1.57
CA LYS A 96 -25.80 -9.55 -2.83
C LYS A 96 -24.94 -8.28 -2.95
N SER A 97 -23.71 -8.42 -3.40
CA SER A 97 -22.78 -7.31 -3.61
C SER A 97 -22.30 -7.25 -5.06
N TYR A 98 -23.06 -6.58 -5.91
CA TYR A 98 -22.65 -6.34 -7.30
C TYR A 98 -21.30 -5.62 -7.36
N LEU A 99 -21.04 -4.71 -6.40
CA LEU A 99 -19.75 -4.05 -6.27
C LEU A 99 -18.61 -5.07 -6.14
N PHE A 100 -18.76 -6.11 -5.29
CA PHE A 100 -17.73 -7.12 -5.12
C PHE A 100 -17.44 -7.85 -6.44
N THR A 101 -18.49 -8.31 -7.13
CA THR A 101 -18.37 -9.03 -8.42
C THR A 101 -17.68 -8.17 -9.48
N ILE A 102 -18.08 -6.89 -9.60
CA ILE A 102 -17.48 -5.96 -10.56
C ILE A 102 -16.02 -5.69 -10.21
N MET A 103 -15.70 -5.52 -8.92
CA MET A 103 -14.31 -5.26 -8.51
C MET A 103 -13.41 -6.50 -8.65
N ILE A 104 -13.93 -7.71 -8.48
CA ILE A 104 -13.21 -8.96 -8.83
C ILE A 104 -12.88 -8.96 -10.33
N PHE A 105 -13.87 -8.67 -11.19
CA PHE A 105 -13.66 -8.57 -12.64
C PHE A 105 -12.60 -7.52 -12.99
N ILE A 106 -12.77 -6.27 -12.53
CA ILE A 106 -11.87 -5.17 -12.86
C ILE A 106 -10.45 -5.45 -12.36
N SER A 107 -10.29 -5.90 -11.12
CA SER A 107 -8.97 -6.16 -10.55
C SER A 107 -8.24 -7.31 -11.26
N PHE A 108 -8.97 -8.34 -11.67
CA PHE A 108 -8.43 -9.45 -12.46
C PHE A 108 -7.91 -8.98 -13.82
N VAL A 109 -8.76 -8.27 -14.59
CA VAL A 109 -8.44 -7.80 -15.94
C VAL A 109 -7.34 -6.73 -15.92
N SER A 110 -7.35 -5.86 -14.90
CA SER A 110 -6.37 -4.79 -14.74
C SER A 110 -4.95 -5.32 -14.50
N ASN A 111 -4.80 -6.25 -13.55
CA ASN A 111 -3.50 -6.85 -13.25
C ASN A 111 -3.67 -8.16 -12.46
N PHE A 112 -3.51 -9.29 -13.13
CA PHE A 112 -3.63 -10.63 -12.53
C PHE A 112 -2.68 -10.85 -11.34
N TYR A 113 -1.48 -10.30 -11.39
CA TYR A 113 -0.49 -10.42 -10.31
C TYR A 113 -0.97 -9.78 -9.00
N PHE A 114 -1.48 -8.54 -9.06
CA PHE A 114 -2.04 -7.89 -7.87
C PHE A 114 -3.40 -8.47 -7.48
N PHE A 115 -4.16 -8.99 -8.43
CA PHE A 115 -5.41 -9.71 -8.16
C PHE A 115 -5.18 -10.92 -7.24
N TYR A 116 -4.10 -11.66 -7.45
CA TYR A 116 -3.72 -12.77 -6.58
C TYR A 116 -3.50 -12.29 -5.13
N MET A 117 -2.73 -11.23 -4.92
CA MET A 117 -2.49 -10.64 -3.59
C MET A 117 -3.79 -10.12 -2.96
N LEU A 118 -4.60 -9.40 -3.74
CA LEU A 118 -5.89 -8.89 -3.30
C LEU A 118 -6.82 -10.01 -2.85
N THR A 119 -6.85 -11.14 -3.58
CA THR A 119 -7.66 -12.31 -3.23
C THR A 119 -7.27 -12.85 -1.86
N ILE A 120 -5.98 -13.01 -1.58
CA ILE A 120 -5.49 -13.50 -0.27
C ILE A 120 -5.87 -12.52 0.84
N ILE A 121 -5.62 -11.22 0.65
CA ILE A 121 -5.94 -10.19 1.65
C ILE A 121 -7.44 -10.14 1.93
N VAL A 122 -8.26 -10.16 0.88
CA VAL A 122 -9.73 -10.16 0.98
C VAL A 122 -10.24 -11.41 1.69
N PHE A 123 -9.66 -12.57 1.41
CA PHE A 123 -10.02 -13.82 2.09
C PHE A 123 -9.69 -13.78 3.58
N ILE A 124 -8.46 -13.37 3.94
CA ILE A 124 -8.05 -13.20 5.35
C ILE A 124 -8.98 -12.19 6.07
N TYR A 125 -9.24 -11.06 5.43
CA TYR A 125 -10.17 -10.07 5.95
C TYR A 125 -11.57 -10.65 6.19
N ALA A 126 -12.11 -11.37 5.19
CA ALA A 126 -13.44 -11.98 5.28
C ALA A 126 -13.53 -12.98 6.44
N LEU A 127 -12.49 -13.82 6.66
CA LEU A 127 -12.43 -14.75 7.78
C LEU A 127 -12.46 -14.03 9.13
N ILE A 128 -11.60 -13.03 9.32
CA ILE A 128 -11.51 -12.27 10.58
C ILE A 128 -12.84 -11.57 10.85
N ARG A 129 -13.40 -10.89 9.85
CA ARG A 129 -14.66 -10.17 10.00
C ARG A 129 -15.86 -11.11 10.20
N PHE A 130 -15.85 -12.28 9.56
CA PHE A 130 -16.87 -13.29 9.77
C PHE A 130 -16.88 -13.74 11.25
N VAL A 131 -15.73 -14.08 11.81
CA VAL A 131 -15.61 -14.46 13.23
C VAL A 131 -16.05 -13.32 14.15
N ASP A 132 -15.67 -12.09 13.82
CA ASP A 132 -16.02 -10.90 14.61
C ASP A 132 -17.53 -10.63 14.63
N ILE A 133 -18.21 -10.80 13.50
CA ILE A 133 -19.65 -10.55 13.36
C ILE A 133 -20.48 -11.69 13.97
N TYR A 134 -20.14 -12.94 13.67
CA TYR A 134 -20.99 -14.07 14.02
C TYR A 134 -20.58 -14.80 15.32
N ARG A 135 -19.38 -14.57 15.84
CA ARG A 135 -18.90 -15.08 17.15
C ARG A 135 -19.37 -16.52 17.44
N LYS A 136 -20.34 -16.68 18.38
CA LYS A 136 -20.84 -17.99 18.80
C LYS A 136 -21.77 -18.67 17.79
N GLU A 137 -22.33 -17.93 16.85
CA GLU A 137 -23.30 -18.46 15.87
C GLU A 137 -22.65 -18.77 14.50
N TRP A 138 -21.31 -18.79 14.43
CA TRP A 138 -20.56 -18.91 13.18
C TRP A 138 -20.94 -20.18 12.38
N VAL A 139 -21.24 -21.30 13.06
CA VAL A 139 -21.60 -22.59 12.40
C VAL A 139 -22.88 -22.45 11.58
N HIS A 140 -23.90 -21.72 12.10
CA HIS A 140 -25.17 -21.53 11.38
C HIS A 140 -25.06 -20.60 10.18
N HIS A 141 -24.01 -19.78 10.13
CA HIS A 141 -23.90 -18.76 9.10
C HIS A 141 -22.83 -19.03 8.05
N ILE A 142 -21.86 -19.92 8.36
CA ILE A 142 -20.68 -20.16 7.51
C ILE A 142 -21.07 -20.60 6.09
N PHE A 143 -21.96 -21.57 5.94
CA PHE A 143 -22.33 -22.08 4.62
C PHE A 143 -23.06 -21.03 3.78
N SER A 144 -23.98 -20.24 4.39
CA SER A 144 -24.72 -19.23 3.68
C SER A 144 -23.84 -18.06 3.20
N VAL A 145 -22.90 -17.63 4.05
CA VAL A 145 -21.98 -16.53 3.71
C VAL A 145 -20.93 -16.98 2.71
N LEU A 146 -20.33 -18.16 2.95
CA LEU A 146 -19.32 -18.74 2.08
C LEU A 146 -19.87 -19.01 0.67
N PHE A 147 -21.03 -19.62 0.56
CA PHE A 147 -21.70 -19.89 -0.72
C PHE A 147 -21.97 -18.62 -1.51
N ARG A 148 -22.46 -17.56 -0.84
CA ARG A 148 -22.68 -16.24 -1.47
C ARG A 148 -21.37 -15.62 -1.93
N GLY A 149 -20.33 -15.69 -1.11
CA GLY A 149 -19.00 -15.17 -1.43
C GLY A 149 -18.39 -15.88 -2.63
N ILE A 150 -18.43 -17.22 -2.63
CA ILE A 150 -17.90 -18.06 -3.72
C ILE A 150 -18.64 -17.76 -5.03
N ILE A 151 -19.98 -17.73 -5.03
CA ILE A 151 -20.75 -17.45 -6.25
C ILE A 151 -20.36 -16.08 -6.82
N GLN A 152 -20.32 -15.03 -5.99
CA GLN A 152 -20.03 -13.70 -6.48
C GLN A 152 -18.58 -13.54 -6.94
N TYR A 153 -17.64 -14.23 -6.28
CA TYR A 153 -16.25 -14.30 -6.72
C TYR A 153 -16.15 -15.06 -8.07
N ALA A 154 -16.78 -16.23 -8.18
CA ALA A 154 -16.78 -17.02 -9.40
C ALA A 154 -17.41 -16.28 -10.58
N LEU A 155 -18.51 -15.54 -10.35
CA LEU A 155 -19.13 -14.69 -11.37
C LEU A 155 -18.18 -13.57 -11.84
N GLY A 156 -17.44 -12.93 -10.91
CA GLY A 156 -16.44 -11.91 -11.26
C GLY A 156 -15.30 -12.48 -12.11
N VAL A 157 -14.79 -13.67 -11.75
CA VAL A 157 -13.75 -14.37 -12.53
C VAL A 157 -14.31 -14.87 -13.87
N ALA A 158 -15.54 -15.35 -13.90
CA ALA A 158 -16.20 -15.78 -15.15
C ALA A 158 -16.37 -14.61 -16.15
N LEU A 159 -16.73 -13.43 -15.66
CA LEU A 159 -16.75 -12.21 -16.49
C LEU A 159 -15.36 -11.88 -17.05
N ALA A 160 -14.29 -12.16 -16.28
CA ALA A 160 -12.92 -11.94 -16.69
C ALA A 160 -12.34 -13.04 -17.60
N SER A 161 -13.14 -14.04 -18.01
CA SER A 161 -12.66 -15.20 -18.79
C SER A 161 -11.98 -14.82 -20.11
N ILE A 162 -12.39 -13.73 -20.74
CA ILE A 162 -11.78 -13.18 -21.95
C ILE A 162 -10.29 -12.85 -21.75
N ALA A 163 -9.91 -12.42 -20.53
CA ALA A 163 -8.52 -12.16 -20.16
C ALA A 163 -7.84 -13.40 -19.58
N LEU A 164 -8.60 -14.32 -18.97
CA LEU A 164 -8.07 -15.51 -18.30
C LEU A 164 -7.37 -16.44 -19.29
N PHE A 165 -8.00 -16.74 -20.42
CA PHE A 165 -7.45 -17.68 -21.40
C PHE A 165 -6.08 -17.24 -21.95
N PRO A 166 -5.89 -16.00 -22.44
CA PRO A 166 -4.58 -15.51 -22.85
C PRO A 166 -3.54 -15.51 -21.72
N ILE A 167 -3.94 -15.21 -20.48
CA ILE A 167 -3.03 -15.21 -19.34
C ILE A 167 -2.55 -16.65 -19.04
N VAL A 168 -3.46 -17.64 -19.04
CA VAL A 168 -3.11 -19.04 -18.80
C VAL A 168 -2.18 -19.56 -19.90
N ASP A 169 -2.46 -19.21 -21.14
CA ASP A 169 -1.61 -19.61 -22.27
C ASP A 169 -0.22 -18.98 -22.17
N ALA A 170 -0.15 -17.67 -21.92
CA ALA A 170 1.12 -16.98 -21.71
C ALA A 170 1.91 -17.55 -20.52
N TYR A 171 1.23 -17.95 -19.44
CA TYR A 171 1.86 -18.54 -18.26
C TYR A 171 2.44 -19.93 -18.56
N LYS A 172 1.73 -20.78 -19.31
CA LYS A 172 2.20 -22.11 -19.72
C LYS A 172 3.43 -22.03 -20.61
N ASN A 173 3.52 -21.01 -21.47
CA ASN A 173 4.58 -20.83 -22.44
C ASN A 173 5.75 -19.97 -21.91
N ASN A 174 5.70 -19.49 -20.67
CA ASN A 174 6.72 -18.62 -20.10
C ASN A 174 7.62 -19.39 -19.14
N SER A 175 8.94 -19.30 -19.34
CA SER A 175 9.94 -19.86 -18.42
C SER A 175 9.88 -19.31 -16.99
N ARG A 176 9.23 -18.17 -16.76
CA ARG A 176 9.00 -17.61 -15.43
C ARG A 176 7.84 -18.27 -14.67
N GLY A 177 7.06 -19.13 -15.31
CA GLY A 177 5.95 -19.86 -14.72
C GLY A 177 6.34 -21.07 -13.87
N THR A 178 7.62 -21.42 -13.80
CA THR A 178 8.09 -22.50 -12.93
C THR A 178 8.07 -22.05 -11.48
N VAL A 179 7.32 -22.76 -10.63
CA VAL A 179 7.36 -22.57 -9.18
C VAL A 179 8.78 -22.87 -8.72
N ALA A 180 9.51 -21.83 -8.34
CA ALA A 180 10.86 -22.00 -7.80
C ALA A 180 10.78 -22.59 -6.38
N ALA A 181 11.62 -23.55 -6.05
CA ALA A 181 11.73 -24.01 -4.67
C ALA A 181 12.13 -22.82 -3.77
N PHE A 182 11.59 -22.80 -2.55
CA PHE A 182 11.99 -21.79 -1.58
C PHE A 182 13.44 -22.01 -1.16
N THR A 183 14.34 -21.21 -1.70
CA THR A 183 15.79 -21.27 -1.43
C THR A 183 16.27 -20.13 -0.52
N ALA A 184 15.39 -19.18 -0.17
CA ALA A 184 15.74 -18.07 0.70
C ALA A 184 15.88 -18.53 2.16
N SER A 185 16.60 -17.76 2.96
CA SER A 185 16.67 -17.96 4.41
C SER A 185 15.27 -17.84 5.05
N TRP A 186 15.03 -18.56 6.14
CA TRP A 186 13.81 -18.45 6.94
C TRP A 186 13.68 -17.13 7.69
N HIS A 187 14.76 -16.35 7.76
CA HIS A 187 14.80 -15.04 8.39
C HIS A 187 15.58 -14.05 7.51
N TYR A 188 15.22 -12.79 7.62
CA TYR A 188 16.00 -11.70 7.04
C TYR A 188 17.31 -11.47 7.81
N GLU A 189 18.22 -10.67 7.25
CA GLU A 189 19.42 -10.24 7.97
C GLU A 189 19.06 -9.37 9.18
N ARG A 190 19.94 -9.34 10.20
CA ARG A 190 19.69 -8.58 11.44
C ARG A 190 19.41 -7.09 11.17
N LYS A 191 20.11 -6.50 10.19
CA LYS A 191 19.93 -5.09 9.82
C LYS A 191 18.50 -4.78 9.35
N TYR A 192 17.82 -5.73 8.67
CA TYR A 192 16.45 -5.59 8.21
C TYR A 192 15.50 -5.28 9.37
N TYR A 193 15.57 -6.04 10.46
CA TYR A 193 14.66 -5.88 11.60
C TYR A 193 14.83 -4.53 12.30
N VAL A 194 16.07 -4.05 12.42
CA VAL A 194 16.33 -2.72 12.99
C VAL A 194 15.84 -1.64 12.04
N ARG A 195 16.18 -1.73 10.76
CA ARG A 195 15.76 -0.79 9.72
C ARG A 195 14.22 -0.72 9.58
N LEU A 196 13.51 -1.82 9.81
CA LEU A 196 12.04 -1.86 9.74
C LEU A 196 11.38 -0.88 10.72
N ILE A 197 11.96 -0.69 11.92
CA ILE A 197 11.47 0.28 12.91
C ILE A 197 11.61 1.70 12.37
N TYR A 198 12.76 2.02 11.81
CA TYR A 198 13.05 3.36 11.27
C TYR A 198 12.27 3.61 9.97
N ALA A 199 12.13 2.62 9.11
CA ALA A 199 11.37 2.73 7.87
C ALA A 199 9.91 3.12 8.09
N PHE A 200 9.38 2.91 9.29
CA PHE A 200 7.99 3.21 9.61
C PHE A 200 7.65 4.71 9.46
N PHE A 201 8.56 5.60 9.80
CA PHE A 201 8.35 7.06 9.80
C PHE A 201 9.37 7.85 8.97
N ASN A 202 10.31 7.18 8.32
CA ASN A 202 11.32 7.78 7.45
C ASN A 202 10.89 7.74 5.97
N PRO A 203 11.57 8.49 5.08
CA PRO A 203 11.37 8.37 3.64
C PRO A 203 11.44 6.91 3.16
N PRO A 204 10.68 6.55 2.10
CA PRO A 204 10.60 5.17 1.69
C PRO A 204 11.90 4.68 1.04
N HIS A 205 12.48 3.64 1.62
CA HIS A 205 13.60 2.89 1.06
C HIS A 205 13.23 1.42 0.92
N ASP A 206 13.78 0.74 -0.10
CA ASP A 206 13.63 -0.69 -0.23
C ASP A 206 14.54 -1.40 0.77
N LEU A 207 13.92 -2.03 1.77
CA LEU A 207 14.68 -2.73 2.81
C LEU A 207 15.22 -4.05 2.26
N ASP A 208 16.53 -4.12 2.11
CA ASP A 208 17.28 -5.33 1.71
C ASP A 208 16.72 -6.01 0.44
N SER A 209 16.27 -5.21 -0.53
CA SER A 209 15.66 -5.67 -1.80
C SER A 209 14.40 -6.53 -1.61
N ALA A 210 13.76 -6.46 -0.43
CA ALA A 210 12.56 -7.21 -0.11
C ALA A 210 11.25 -6.49 -0.52
N PHE A 211 11.35 -5.35 -1.18
CA PHE A 211 10.23 -4.50 -1.59
C PHE A 211 9.37 -4.04 -0.42
N VAL A 212 10.02 -3.58 0.65
CA VAL A 212 9.35 -3.10 1.87
C VAL A 212 9.45 -1.58 1.95
N PHE A 213 8.44 -0.89 1.44
CA PHE A 213 8.32 0.57 1.49
C PHE A 213 7.25 0.96 2.51
N LEU A 214 7.63 1.12 3.78
CA LEU A 214 6.69 1.54 4.81
C LEU A 214 6.38 3.04 4.70
N SER A 215 7.14 3.87 5.35
CA SER A 215 6.99 5.33 5.37
C SER A 215 5.56 5.82 5.63
N TYR A 216 5.24 6.04 6.90
CA TYR A 216 3.98 6.62 7.33
C TYR A 216 4.21 7.95 8.03
N ALA A 217 3.14 8.71 8.24
CA ALA A 217 3.22 9.88 9.11
C ALA A 217 3.68 9.50 10.52
N SER A 218 4.56 10.28 11.12
CA SER A 218 5.13 9.99 12.45
C SER A 218 4.08 9.78 13.54
N ILE A 219 2.90 10.38 13.38
CA ILE A 219 1.77 10.16 14.31
C ILE A 219 1.29 8.70 14.29
N ALA A 220 1.33 8.03 13.14
CA ALA A 220 0.93 6.62 13.05
C ALA A 220 1.83 5.74 13.92
N PHE A 221 3.13 6.05 14.04
CA PHE A 221 4.06 5.35 14.92
C PHE A 221 3.57 5.41 16.40
N PHE A 222 3.22 6.60 16.89
CA PHE A 222 2.73 6.75 18.26
C PHE A 222 1.35 6.14 18.49
N VAL A 223 0.47 6.19 17.49
CA VAL A 223 -0.84 5.51 17.55
C VAL A 223 -0.66 4.00 17.65
N ILE A 224 0.25 3.41 16.87
CA ILE A 224 0.55 1.97 16.95
C ILE A 224 1.19 1.63 18.31
N MET A 225 2.08 2.47 18.84
CA MET A 225 2.62 2.29 20.19
C MET A 225 1.50 2.29 21.24
N ALA A 226 0.58 3.26 21.18
CA ALA A 226 -0.57 3.29 22.10
C ALA A 226 -1.42 2.02 21.97
N PHE A 227 -1.64 1.56 20.73
CA PHE A 227 -2.40 0.34 20.45
C PHE A 227 -1.76 -0.90 21.06
N VAL A 228 -0.45 -1.01 21.04
CA VAL A 228 0.28 -2.17 21.59
C VAL A 228 0.39 -2.11 23.10
N PHE A 229 0.66 -0.92 23.69
CA PHE A 229 0.95 -0.82 25.12
C PHE A 229 -0.28 -0.70 26.00
N TYR A 230 -1.39 -0.13 25.51
CA TYR A 230 -2.55 0.11 26.38
C TYR A 230 -3.61 -0.98 26.25
N LYS A 231 -3.63 -1.85 27.25
CA LYS A 231 -4.59 -2.97 27.36
C LYS A 231 -6.05 -2.55 27.14
N LYS A 232 -6.44 -1.37 27.62
CA LYS A 232 -7.79 -0.84 27.43
C LYS A 232 -8.11 -0.63 25.95
N ILE A 233 -7.13 -0.12 25.17
CA ILE A 233 -7.27 0.17 23.76
C ILE A 233 -7.33 -1.13 22.93
N TYR A 234 -6.30 -2.00 23.05
CA TYR A 234 -6.30 -3.20 22.21
C TYR A 234 -7.42 -4.20 22.54
N LYS A 235 -7.86 -4.28 23.80
CA LYS A 235 -8.99 -5.13 24.17
C LYS A 235 -10.32 -4.66 23.58
N LYS A 236 -10.52 -3.36 23.43
CA LYS A 236 -11.70 -2.79 22.78
C LYS A 236 -11.72 -3.11 21.28
N HIS A 237 -10.53 -3.24 20.65
CA HIS A 237 -10.35 -3.48 19.24
C HIS A 237 -9.60 -4.80 18.96
N ILE A 238 -9.96 -5.87 19.69
CA ILE A 238 -9.18 -7.13 19.71
C ILE A 238 -9.00 -7.76 18.32
N SER A 239 -10.03 -7.75 17.50
CA SER A 239 -9.98 -8.29 16.13
C SER A 239 -8.97 -7.53 15.28
N LEU A 240 -8.97 -6.19 15.37
CA LEU A 240 -8.01 -5.33 14.69
C LEU A 240 -6.57 -5.55 15.20
N PHE A 241 -6.42 -5.76 16.51
CA PHE A 241 -5.13 -6.06 17.15
C PHE A 241 -4.54 -7.38 16.67
N VAL A 242 -5.34 -8.44 16.63
CA VAL A 242 -4.93 -9.74 16.10
C VAL A 242 -4.53 -9.62 14.62
N THR A 243 -5.31 -8.88 13.81
CA THR A 243 -5.00 -8.62 12.42
C THR A 243 -3.67 -7.89 12.27
N PHE A 244 -3.41 -6.89 13.11
CA PHE A 244 -2.15 -6.14 13.13
C PHE A 244 -0.95 -7.04 13.48
N LEU A 245 -1.08 -7.86 14.52
CA LEU A 245 -0.01 -8.79 14.91
C LEU A 245 0.28 -9.81 13.80
N PHE A 246 -0.77 -10.38 13.19
CA PHE A 246 -0.64 -11.32 12.09
C PHE A 246 0.05 -10.70 10.88
N ALA A 247 -0.41 -9.53 10.42
CA ALA A 247 0.18 -8.84 9.29
C ALA A 247 1.63 -8.38 9.57
N SER A 248 1.91 -7.94 10.81
CA SER A 248 3.27 -7.59 11.23
C SER A 248 4.19 -8.83 11.24
N ALA A 249 3.70 -9.98 11.73
CA ALA A 249 4.45 -11.23 11.68
C ALA A 249 4.78 -11.66 10.25
N MET A 250 3.87 -11.45 9.30
CA MET A 250 4.14 -11.71 7.88
C MET A 250 5.31 -10.88 7.33
N LEU A 251 5.51 -9.64 7.80
CA LEU A 251 6.65 -8.80 7.40
C LEU A 251 7.99 -9.29 7.98
N LEU A 252 7.96 -10.03 9.08
CA LEU A 252 9.17 -10.52 9.75
C LEU A 252 9.70 -11.82 9.13
N ILE A 253 8.94 -12.48 8.26
CA ILE A 253 9.25 -13.82 7.76
C ILE A 253 9.31 -13.82 6.22
N PRO A 254 10.47 -14.12 5.59
CA PRO A 254 10.62 -14.14 4.13
C PRO A 254 9.61 -15.06 3.41
N VAL A 255 9.24 -16.19 4.03
CA VAL A 255 8.27 -17.13 3.47
C VAL A 255 6.92 -16.46 3.19
N ALA A 256 6.49 -15.50 4.02
CA ALA A 256 5.23 -14.80 3.77
C ALA A 256 5.29 -13.97 2.48
N GLY A 257 6.40 -13.26 2.24
CA GLY A 257 6.62 -12.54 0.98
C GLY A 257 6.67 -13.48 -0.24
N TYR A 258 7.29 -14.65 -0.10
CA TYR A 258 7.32 -15.69 -1.12
C TYR A 258 5.91 -16.21 -1.45
N MET A 259 5.11 -16.55 -0.43
CA MET A 259 3.72 -16.97 -0.61
C MET A 259 2.85 -15.90 -1.26
N MET A 260 2.99 -14.66 -0.83
CA MET A 260 2.26 -13.52 -1.40
C MET A 260 2.68 -13.21 -2.84
N ASN A 261 3.82 -13.69 -3.30
CA ASN A 261 4.34 -13.57 -4.66
C ASN A 261 4.14 -14.84 -5.51
N ALA A 262 3.08 -15.57 -5.29
CA ALA A 262 2.75 -16.80 -6.00
C ALA A 262 3.92 -17.82 -6.03
N MET A 263 4.67 -17.92 -4.92
CA MET A 263 5.79 -18.84 -4.72
C MET A 263 6.92 -18.69 -5.77
N SER A 264 7.16 -17.49 -6.25
CA SER A 264 8.20 -17.20 -7.25
C SER A 264 9.53 -16.78 -6.60
N TYR A 265 9.54 -15.69 -5.86
CA TYR A 265 10.69 -15.18 -5.08
C TYR A 265 10.19 -14.30 -3.92
N VAL A 266 11.07 -14.01 -2.96
CA VAL A 266 10.70 -13.20 -1.78
C VAL A 266 10.51 -11.75 -2.19
N THR A 267 9.29 -11.22 -2.00
CA THR A 267 8.97 -9.80 -2.18
C THR A 267 7.70 -9.43 -1.39
N ASN A 268 7.68 -8.24 -0.83
CA ASN A 268 6.55 -7.79 -0.01
C ASN A 268 5.68 -6.75 -0.74
N ARG A 269 5.44 -6.93 -2.03
CA ARG A 269 4.57 -6.02 -2.81
C ARG A 269 3.13 -5.95 -2.28
N TRP A 270 2.73 -6.87 -1.43
CA TRP A 270 1.45 -6.87 -0.71
C TRP A 270 1.34 -5.80 0.38
N ILE A 271 2.42 -5.07 0.64
CA ILE A 271 2.51 -4.07 1.72
C ILE A 271 1.48 -2.92 1.60
N PHE A 272 0.87 -2.71 0.41
CA PHE A 272 -0.28 -1.82 0.27
C PHE A 272 -1.45 -2.22 1.18
N GLY A 273 -1.64 -3.53 1.43
CA GLY A 273 -2.62 -4.04 2.38
C GLY A 273 -2.24 -3.76 3.83
N TYR A 274 -0.94 -3.83 4.16
CA TYR A 274 -0.45 -3.42 5.47
C TYR A 274 -0.62 -1.91 5.68
N SER A 275 -0.34 -1.10 4.66
CA SER A 275 -0.56 0.35 4.70
C SER A 275 -2.03 0.71 4.93
N PHE A 276 -2.95 -0.02 4.28
CA PHE A 276 -4.38 0.10 4.54
C PHE A 276 -4.71 -0.18 6.01
N LEU A 277 -4.15 -1.26 6.57
CA LEU A 277 -4.37 -1.65 7.96
C LEU A 277 -3.85 -0.60 8.94
N ILE A 278 -2.62 -0.09 8.75
CA ILE A 278 -2.05 0.97 9.58
C ILE A 278 -2.92 2.23 9.56
N ALA A 279 -3.31 2.69 8.38
CA ALA A 279 -4.19 3.85 8.23
C ALA A 279 -5.55 3.63 8.93
N PHE A 280 -6.14 2.44 8.79
CA PHE A 280 -7.40 2.11 9.44
C PHE A 280 -7.28 2.00 10.98
N ILE A 281 -6.14 1.51 11.50
CA ILE A 281 -5.85 1.54 12.94
C ILE A 281 -5.84 2.99 13.44
N VAL A 282 -5.17 3.90 12.73
CA VAL A 282 -5.17 5.32 13.10
C VAL A 282 -6.59 5.87 13.14
N VAL A 283 -7.42 5.60 12.12
CA VAL A 283 -8.84 6.02 12.10
C VAL A 283 -9.62 5.49 13.32
N CYS A 284 -9.35 4.26 13.74
CA CYS A 284 -10.08 3.63 14.84
C CYS A 284 -9.69 4.14 16.23
N ILE A 285 -8.44 4.61 16.39
CA ILE A 285 -7.82 4.74 17.72
C ILE A 285 -7.40 6.18 18.03
N ILE A 286 -7.31 7.05 17.03
CA ILE A 286 -6.77 8.41 17.21
C ILE A 286 -7.49 9.18 18.33
N ASP A 287 -8.80 9.07 18.44
CA ASP A 287 -9.57 9.75 19.50
C ASP A 287 -9.16 9.26 20.90
N GLU A 288 -8.92 7.96 21.04
CA GLU A 288 -8.48 7.36 22.32
C GLU A 288 -7.04 7.82 22.67
N VAL A 289 -6.19 8.04 21.67
CA VAL A 289 -4.85 8.59 21.88
C VAL A 289 -4.91 10.05 22.32
N LEU A 290 -5.86 10.82 21.80
CA LEU A 290 -6.06 12.22 22.17
C LEU A 290 -6.67 12.41 23.58
N GLU A 291 -7.24 11.34 24.15
CA GLU A 291 -7.73 11.30 25.54
C GLU A 291 -6.66 10.85 26.54
N LEU A 292 -5.47 10.42 26.08
CA LEU A 292 -4.38 10.02 26.96
C LEU A 292 -3.87 11.19 27.79
N SER A 293 -3.60 10.95 29.06
CA SER A 293 -2.94 11.89 29.96
C SER A 293 -1.43 11.97 29.67
N PHE A 294 -0.79 13.06 30.07
CA PHE A 294 0.66 13.23 29.89
C PHE A 294 1.48 12.07 30.44
N LYS A 295 1.10 11.54 31.61
CA LYS A 295 1.79 10.37 32.23
C LYS A 295 1.76 9.14 31.33
N GLN A 296 0.73 8.99 30.53
CA GLN A 296 0.62 7.88 29.58
C GLN A 296 1.50 8.06 28.33
N PHE A 297 2.05 9.23 28.06
CA PHE A 297 3.04 9.40 27.01
C PHE A 297 4.48 9.04 27.44
N ILE A 298 4.74 8.83 28.75
CA ILE A 298 6.09 8.50 29.24
C ILE A 298 6.71 7.27 28.53
N PRO A 299 6.01 6.12 28.35
CA PRO A 299 6.58 5.00 27.60
C PRO A 299 6.96 5.35 26.17
N MET A 300 6.16 6.19 25.49
CA MET A 300 6.44 6.65 24.13
C MET A 300 7.64 7.57 24.09
N ILE A 301 7.82 8.43 25.11
CA ILE A 301 9.00 9.29 25.24
C ILE A 301 10.25 8.43 25.41
N VAL A 302 10.21 7.41 26.28
CA VAL A 302 11.34 6.50 26.49
C VAL A 302 11.72 5.79 25.19
N ILE A 303 10.74 5.28 24.43
CA ILE A 303 11.01 4.61 23.15
C ILE A 303 11.54 5.60 22.11
N ALA A 304 10.99 6.82 22.03
CA ALA A 304 11.53 7.84 21.12
C ALA A 304 12.99 8.16 21.43
N VAL A 305 13.36 8.26 22.71
CA VAL A 305 14.77 8.42 23.13
C VAL A 305 15.60 7.22 22.72
N LEU A 306 15.13 5.99 22.94
CA LEU A 306 15.85 4.78 22.53
C LEU A 306 16.04 4.70 21.01
N VAL A 307 15.04 5.11 20.23
CA VAL A 307 15.14 5.21 18.77
C VAL A 307 16.19 6.24 18.36
N CYS A 308 16.20 7.42 18.99
CA CYS A 308 17.23 8.44 18.72
C CYS A 308 18.64 7.95 19.08
N VAL A 309 18.81 7.31 20.24
CA VAL A 309 20.10 6.73 20.65
C VAL A 309 20.52 5.61 19.70
N GLY A 310 19.58 4.72 19.34
CA GLY A 310 19.84 3.65 18.37
C GLY A 310 20.30 4.18 17.01
N TYR A 311 19.69 5.28 16.55
CA TYR A 311 20.15 5.97 15.33
C TYR A 311 21.58 6.46 15.45
N MET A 312 21.96 7.03 16.60
CA MET A 312 23.31 7.60 16.79
C MET A 312 24.41 6.53 16.81
N ILE A 313 24.09 5.31 17.28
CA ILE A 313 25.10 4.25 17.47
C ILE A 313 25.13 3.20 16.36
N TYR A 314 24.06 3.09 15.53
CA TYR A 314 23.95 2.01 14.54
C TYR A 314 24.08 2.55 13.11
N GLU A 315 25.27 2.42 12.53
CA GLU A 315 25.64 2.94 11.21
C GLU A 315 24.71 2.51 10.08
N PRO A 316 24.28 1.24 9.96
CA PRO A 316 23.39 0.81 8.87
C PRO A 316 22.04 1.54 8.79
N VAL A 317 21.64 2.23 9.87
CA VAL A 317 20.45 3.08 9.90
C VAL A 317 20.76 4.50 9.42
N LYS A 318 21.90 5.07 9.85
CA LYS A 318 22.34 6.40 9.43
C LYS A 318 22.60 6.48 7.93
N GLU A 319 23.17 5.42 7.34
CA GLU A 319 23.43 5.32 5.89
C GLU A 319 22.14 5.36 5.06
N LEU A 320 21.02 4.87 5.62
CA LEU A 320 19.77 4.70 4.88
C LEU A 320 18.76 5.81 5.16
N PHE A 321 18.74 6.39 6.36
CA PHE A 321 17.68 7.28 6.79
C PHE A 321 18.19 8.64 7.26
N PRO A 322 17.52 9.74 6.89
CA PRO A 322 17.91 11.09 7.28
C PRO A 322 17.55 11.38 8.75
N TRP A 323 18.43 12.10 9.47
CA TRP A 323 18.21 12.48 10.86
C TRP A 323 17.03 13.47 11.04
N GLN A 324 16.66 14.20 9.99
CA GLN A 324 15.55 15.14 10.01
C GLN A 324 14.21 14.44 10.33
N SER A 325 14.04 13.20 9.89
CA SER A 325 12.85 12.41 10.21
C SER A 325 12.71 12.14 11.71
N LEU A 326 13.83 11.99 12.42
CA LEU A 326 13.81 11.89 13.89
C LEU A 326 13.33 13.22 14.53
N CYS A 327 13.74 14.35 14.00
CA CYS A 327 13.25 15.66 14.46
C CYS A 327 11.74 15.78 14.27
N ILE A 328 11.21 15.33 13.10
CA ILE A 328 9.78 15.33 12.83
C ILE A 328 9.05 14.37 13.78
N MET A 329 9.62 13.19 14.04
CA MET A 329 9.07 12.23 15.00
C MET A 329 9.01 12.81 16.41
N VAL A 330 10.11 13.39 16.90
CA VAL A 330 10.17 14.02 18.23
C VAL A 330 9.23 15.22 18.31
N GLY A 331 9.18 16.06 17.27
CA GLY A 331 8.23 17.16 17.15
C GLY A 331 6.77 16.69 17.21
N THR A 332 6.44 15.61 16.54
CA THR A 332 5.10 14.99 16.59
C THR A 332 4.75 14.54 18.01
N LEU A 333 5.70 13.92 18.72
CA LEU A 333 5.51 13.51 20.11
C LEU A 333 5.29 14.72 21.04
N ALA A 334 6.07 15.79 20.83
CA ALA A 334 5.89 17.05 21.57
C ALA A 334 4.48 17.65 21.34
N VAL A 335 4.02 17.66 20.08
CA VAL A 335 2.65 18.07 19.75
C VAL A 335 1.63 17.21 20.49
N LEU A 336 1.74 15.87 20.47
CA LEU A 336 0.84 14.97 21.19
C LEU A 336 0.83 15.28 22.68
N CYS A 337 1.98 15.55 23.31
CA CYS A 337 2.06 15.94 24.72
C CYS A 337 1.38 17.30 24.97
N ILE A 338 1.52 18.27 24.07
CA ILE A 338 0.86 19.59 24.18
C ILE A 338 -0.67 19.44 24.04
N LEU A 339 -1.14 18.55 23.17
CA LEU A 339 -2.57 18.28 22.94
C LEU A 339 -3.30 17.82 24.22
N THR A 340 -2.59 17.23 25.18
CA THR A 340 -3.18 16.85 26.48
C THR A 340 -3.72 18.05 27.28
N LYS A 341 -3.21 19.25 27.00
CA LYS A 341 -3.61 20.51 27.67
C LYS A 341 -4.65 21.30 26.87
N ILE A 342 -4.92 20.92 25.65
CA ILE A 342 -5.86 21.62 24.77
C ILE A 342 -7.25 21.01 24.92
N SER A 343 -8.26 21.82 25.18
CA SER A 343 -9.67 21.36 25.26
C SER A 343 -10.39 21.45 23.92
N ASN A 344 -9.98 22.36 23.04
CA ASN A 344 -10.64 22.56 21.74
C ASN A 344 -10.30 21.43 20.75
N GLN A 345 -11.31 20.62 20.40
CA GLN A 345 -11.14 19.46 19.51
C GLN A 345 -10.74 19.85 18.09
N TRP A 346 -11.26 20.95 17.57
CA TRP A 346 -10.87 21.44 16.24
C TRP A 346 -9.38 21.79 16.16
N LEU A 347 -8.86 22.46 17.20
CA LEU A 347 -7.44 22.78 17.30
C LEU A 347 -6.59 21.52 17.42
N LYS A 348 -7.04 20.52 18.18
CA LYS A 348 -6.35 19.22 18.26
C LYS A 348 -6.21 18.59 16.87
N TYR A 349 -7.31 18.47 16.15
CA TYR A 349 -7.26 17.88 14.79
C TYR A 349 -6.45 18.73 13.81
N ALA A 350 -6.56 20.06 13.85
CA ALA A 350 -5.77 20.93 13.00
C ALA A 350 -4.26 20.71 13.19
N LEU A 351 -3.80 20.59 14.44
CA LEU A 351 -2.40 20.30 14.75
C LEU A 351 -1.99 18.88 14.30
N ILE A 352 -2.86 17.89 14.43
CA ILE A 352 -2.62 16.53 13.92
C ILE A 352 -2.47 16.54 12.39
N PHE A 353 -3.38 17.20 11.68
CA PHE A 353 -3.28 17.32 10.22
C PHE A 353 -1.97 18.00 9.81
N ALA A 354 -1.56 19.06 10.52
CA ALA A 354 -0.28 19.72 10.28
C ALA A 354 0.90 18.74 10.43
N THR A 355 0.92 17.92 11.52
CA THR A 355 2.01 16.93 11.69
C THR A 355 1.99 15.86 10.59
N VAL A 356 0.82 15.43 10.12
CA VAL A 356 0.70 14.46 9.02
C VAL A 356 1.21 15.07 7.72
N ILE A 357 0.79 16.29 7.39
CA ILE A 357 1.21 16.98 6.16
C ILE A 357 2.72 17.22 6.16
N ILE A 358 3.29 17.69 7.28
CA ILE A 358 4.73 17.91 7.41
C ILE A 358 5.50 16.59 7.25
N SER A 359 5.08 15.54 7.95
CA SER A 359 5.76 14.24 7.94
C SER A 359 5.70 13.59 6.55
N MET A 360 4.51 13.51 5.94
CA MET A 360 4.33 12.89 4.63
C MET A 360 4.94 13.73 3.51
N GLY A 361 4.80 15.08 3.62
CA GLY A 361 5.40 16.00 2.67
C GLY A 361 6.93 15.92 2.68
N TYR A 362 7.54 15.88 3.87
CA TYR A 362 8.99 15.67 3.98
C TYR A 362 9.43 14.32 3.38
N ASN A 363 8.75 13.24 3.73
CA ASN A 363 9.10 11.90 3.24
C ASN A 363 9.01 11.80 1.71
N GLY A 364 7.98 12.39 1.10
CA GLY A 364 7.83 12.43 -0.35
C GLY A 364 8.87 13.32 -1.03
N PHE A 365 9.10 14.52 -0.48
CA PHE A 365 10.11 15.45 -1.02
C PHE A 365 11.52 14.88 -0.95
N TYR A 366 11.91 14.31 0.19
CA TYR A 366 13.24 13.72 0.38
C TYR A 366 13.49 12.57 -0.60
N LYS A 367 12.49 11.69 -0.78
CA LYS A 367 12.59 10.59 -1.73
C LYS A 367 12.85 11.09 -3.14
N ASN A 368 12.16 12.12 -3.56
CA ASN A 368 12.28 12.67 -4.91
C ASN A 368 13.58 13.44 -5.10
N SER A 369 14.06 14.18 -4.08
CA SER A 369 15.32 14.91 -4.15
C SER A 369 16.56 14.01 -4.21
N ASP A 370 16.51 12.83 -3.55
CA ASP A 370 17.64 11.92 -3.46
C ASP A 370 17.73 10.93 -4.65
N SER A 371 16.61 10.70 -5.35
CA SER A 371 16.56 9.72 -6.43
C SER A 371 17.03 10.26 -7.79
N GLY A 372 17.53 11.48 -7.87
CA GLY A 372 18.06 12.03 -9.12
C GLY A 372 16.99 12.11 -10.21
N TYR A 373 15.77 12.53 -9.83
CA TYR A 373 14.71 12.69 -10.80
C TYR A 373 15.06 13.74 -11.84
N PHE A 374 14.85 13.38 -13.08
CA PHE A 374 15.11 14.16 -14.27
C PHE A 374 14.56 15.56 -14.15
N TYR A 375 15.42 16.56 -14.23
CA TYR A 375 15.02 17.95 -14.42
C TYR A 375 14.31 18.07 -15.77
N SER A 376 13.40 19.03 -15.90
CA SER A 376 12.62 19.28 -17.13
C SER A 376 13.49 19.43 -18.39
N ASP A 377 14.78 19.76 -18.23
CA ASP A 377 15.74 19.88 -19.32
C ASP A 377 16.19 18.54 -19.89
N GLU A 378 16.13 17.45 -19.10
CA GLU A 378 16.41 16.09 -19.61
C GLU A 378 15.21 15.52 -20.38
N PHE A 379 13.98 15.94 -20.07
CA PHE A 379 12.81 15.59 -20.88
C PHE A 379 12.84 16.22 -22.29
N ARG A 380 13.44 17.40 -22.45
CA ARG A 380 13.65 17.99 -23.78
C ARG A 380 14.64 17.20 -24.62
N SER A 381 15.61 16.54 -23.99
CA SER A 381 16.53 15.63 -24.69
C SER A 381 15.86 14.31 -25.09
N THR A 382 14.72 13.96 -24.49
CA THR A 382 14.00 12.73 -24.83
C THR A 382 13.30 12.87 -26.19
N ASP A 383 12.78 14.04 -26.55
CA ASP A 383 12.25 14.29 -27.89
C ASP A 383 13.35 14.16 -28.96
N ASP A 384 14.56 14.58 -28.65
CA ASP A 384 15.73 14.42 -29.52
C ASP A 384 16.18 12.94 -29.62
N ILE A 385 16.09 12.19 -28.52
CA ILE A 385 16.37 10.74 -28.51
C ILE A 385 15.28 9.96 -29.26
N VAL A 386 13.99 10.28 -29.03
CA VAL A 386 12.88 9.63 -29.74
C VAL A 386 12.93 9.92 -31.24
N SER A 387 13.23 11.17 -31.65
CA SER A 387 13.43 11.52 -33.05
C SER A 387 14.61 10.78 -33.68
N LYS A 388 15.71 10.62 -32.94
CA LYS A 388 16.88 9.85 -33.40
C LYS A 388 16.60 8.35 -33.50
N ILE A 389 15.79 7.79 -32.60
CA ILE A 389 15.34 6.39 -32.65
C ILE A 389 14.37 6.18 -33.81
N ASP A 390 13.44 7.09 -34.06
CA ASP A 390 12.54 7.01 -35.22
C ASP A 390 13.33 7.10 -36.54
N HIS A 391 14.29 8.00 -36.66
CA HIS A 391 15.18 8.07 -37.85
C HIS A 391 16.10 6.85 -37.99
N ALA A 392 16.59 6.27 -36.90
CA ALA A 392 17.39 5.04 -36.93
C ALA A 392 16.56 3.83 -37.38
N ASN A 393 15.30 3.73 -36.92
CA ASN A 393 14.38 2.67 -37.33
C ASN A 393 13.98 2.77 -38.81
N GLU A 394 13.84 3.97 -39.36
CA GLU A 394 13.55 4.17 -40.78
C GLU A 394 14.73 3.77 -41.67
N SER A 395 15.98 3.86 -41.18
CA SER A 395 17.18 3.66 -42.01
C SER A 395 17.76 2.25 -41.97
N HIS A 396 17.48 1.43 -40.95
CA HIS A 396 18.20 0.17 -40.74
C HIS A 396 17.34 -1.09 -40.60
N ILE A 397 16.03 -0.99 -40.48
CA ILE A 397 15.15 -2.15 -40.34
C ILE A 397 14.18 -2.17 -41.52
N ASN A 398 14.47 -2.98 -42.51
CA ASN A 398 13.55 -3.23 -43.60
C ASN A 398 12.46 -4.21 -43.11
N THR A 399 11.43 -3.67 -42.45
CA THR A 399 10.32 -4.43 -41.91
C THR A 399 9.31 -4.88 -42.97
N ALA A 400 9.52 -4.56 -44.23
CA ALA A 400 8.55 -4.83 -45.31
C ALA A 400 8.39 -6.33 -45.61
N GLU A 401 9.39 -7.17 -45.31
CA GLU A 401 9.35 -8.60 -45.60
C GLU A 401 9.05 -9.50 -44.36
N ASP A 402 9.24 -8.99 -43.14
CA ASP A 402 8.99 -9.76 -41.94
C ASP A 402 7.64 -9.39 -41.30
N LYS A 403 6.66 -10.31 -41.40
CA LYS A 403 5.32 -10.19 -40.81
C LYS A 403 5.25 -10.72 -39.38
N SER A 404 6.37 -11.16 -38.80
CA SER A 404 6.40 -11.65 -37.42
C SER A 404 6.44 -10.49 -36.42
N PHE A 405 5.76 -10.67 -35.25
CA PHE A 405 5.83 -9.74 -34.14
C PHE A 405 7.14 -9.97 -33.38
N TYR A 406 8.04 -9.01 -33.40
CA TYR A 406 9.30 -9.09 -32.67
C TYR A 406 9.52 -7.88 -31.74
N ARG A 407 10.25 -8.12 -30.68
CA ARG A 407 10.64 -7.10 -29.72
C ARG A 407 12.11 -6.72 -29.96
N ILE A 408 12.35 -5.48 -30.31
CA ILE A 408 13.71 -4.96 -30.42
C ILE A 408 14.16 -4.56 -29.01
N GLY A 409 15.22 -5.18 -28.50
CA GLY A 409 15.90 -4.79 -27.29
C GLY A 409 17.24 -4.15 -27.63
N SER A 410 17.53 -2.96 -27.11
CA SER A 410 18.89 -2.45 -27.10
C SER A 410 19.68 -3.15 -25.99
N ILE A 411 20.81 -3.75 -26.32
CA ILE A 411 21.82 -4.18 -25.38
C ILE A 411 22.77 -2.98 -25.23
N GLY A 412 22.61 -2.20 -24.13
CA GLY A 412 23.54 -1.16 -23.75
C GLY A 412 24.48 -1.69 -22.69
#